data_7dac98cb1b119642e793973466e697ce
#
_entry.id   7dac98cb1b119642e793973466e697ce
#
_cell.length_a   1.000
_cell.length_b   1.000
_cell.length_c   1.000
_cell.angle_alpha   90.00
_cell.angle_beta   90.00
_cell.angle_gamma   90.00
#
_symmetry.space_group_name_H-M   'P 1'
#
loop_
_entity.id
_entity.type
_entity.pdbx_description
1 polymer ?
#
loop_
_entity_poly.entity_id
_entity_poly.type
_entity_poly.pdbx_seq_one_letter_code
_entity_poly.pdbx_strand_id
1 'polypeptide(L)'
;MAGTPVPPGGPIGAQPGQAACVRHPDRATGLLCARCERPACPDCLREAAVGFQCVDCVTEGVRTTRQARTVAGSTHASTGRGLLVVPVLIGINLALFALTAYLGGGVTDRDVFQSAVTQEGALVPYFVAVGEWWRLVTSGFLHLGITHIGLNMASLYILGRDLEPVLGRVRFLAVYLVSLLGGSAAVYLFEEVVSITAGASGAIYGLMGSLLVVLLRRRLNATPVLAVIAINVFLSFSLPNISILGHLGGIAVGAAVTAALVYAPRGPNQAKWQLGSVAAFAVALVVLTVVRTAVLVG
;
A
#
# COMPACT_ATOMS: atom_id res chain seq x y z
N MET A 1 -4.60 -49.16 52.26
CA MET A 1 -5.97 -48.64 52.05
C MET A 1 -6.10 -48.46 50.51
N ALA A 2 -6.87 -49.33 49.87
CA ALA A 2 -7.08 -49.39 48.45
C ALA A 2 -8.13 -48.35 48.02
N GLY A 3 -7.80 -47.43 47.19
CA GLY A 3 -8.73 -46.45 46.62
C GLY A 3 -9.63 -47.10 45.57
N THR A 4 -10.92 -46.92 45.72
CA THR A 4 -11.96 -47.35 44.78
C THR A 4 -11.86 -46.57 43.47
N PRO A 5 -11.93 -47.21 42.28
CA PRO A 5 -11.94 -46.53 41.02
C PRO A 5 -13.26 -45.79 40.81
N VAL A 6 -13.16 -44.52 40.39
CA VAL A 6 -14.30 -43.69 39.96
C VAL A 6 -14.81 -44.23 38.61
N PRO A 7 -16.10 -44.53 38.45
CA PRO A 7 -16.64 -45.00 37.19
C PRO A 7 -16.61 -43.89 36.13
N PRO A 8 -16.40 -44.21 34.81
CA PRO A 8 -16.45 -43.23 33.75
C PRO A 8 -17.87 -42.65 33.67
N GLY A 9 -17.97 -41.30 33.71
CA GLY A 9 -19.21 -40.58 33.58
C GLY A 9 -19.96 -40.95 32.28
N GLY A 10 -21.10 -41.61 32.43
CA GLY A 10 -22.05 -41.85 31.35
C GLY A 10 -22.58 -40.52 30.76
N PRO A 11 -23.21 -40.55 29.57
CA PRO A 11 -23.76 -39.35 28.97
C PRO A 11 -24.74 -38.69 29.96
N ILE A 12 -24.51 -37.40 30.26
CA ILE A 12 -25.38 -36.63 31.15
C ILE A 12 -26.73 -36.50 30.44
N GLY A 13 -27.67 -37.37 30.77
CA GLY A 13 -29.03 -37.33 30.24
C GLY A 13 -29.69 -36.00 30.57
N ALA A 14 -30.40 -35.45 29.61
CA ALA A 14 -31.14 -34.21 29.75
C ALA A 14 -32.09 -34.30 30.97
N GLN A 15 -31.94 -33.41 31.92
CA GLN A 15 -32.86 -33.31 33.05
C GLN A 15 -34.24 -32.85 32.52
N PRO A 16 -35.36 -33.44 32.99
CA PRO A 16 -36.69 -32.98 32.61
C PRO A 16 -36.85 -31.49 32.94
N GLY A 17 -37.06 -30.65 31.94
CA GLY A 17 -37.24 -29.19 32.10
C GLY A 17 -36.08 -28.32 31.58
N GLN A 18 -34.96 -28.88 31.14
CA GLN A 18 -33.92 -28.07 30.46
C GLN A 18 -34.30 -27.76 29.02
N ALA A 19 -34.13 -26.49 28.64
CA ALA A 19 -34.37 -26.06 27.27
C ALA A 19 -33.34 -26.69 26.30
N ALA A 20 -33.77 -27.07 25.12
CA ALA A 20 -32.90 -27.59 24.07
C ALA A 20 -32.18 -26.44 23.32
N CYS A 21 -30.96 -26.71 22.89
CA CYS A 21 -30.24 -25.76 22.02
C CYS A 21 -31.02 -25.48 20.74
N VAL A 22 -31.20 -24.23 20.38
CA VAL A 22 -31.96 -23.81 19.19
C VAL A 22 -31.44 -24.44 17.89
N ARG A 23 -30.14 -24.73 17.79
CA ARG A 23 -29.53 -25.36 16.60
C ARG A 23 -29.35 -26.89 16.73
N HIS A 24 -29.37 -27.40 17.94
CA HIS A 24 -29.22 -28.82 18.26
C HIS A 24 -30.34 -29.24 19.18
N PRO A 25 -31.53 -29.57 18.66
CA PRO A 25 -32.71 -29.93 19.48
C PRO A 25 -32.50 -31.16 20.35
N ASP A 26 -31.53 -31.98 20.01
CA ASP A 26 -31.09 -33.17 20.69
C ASP A 26 -30.20 -32.89 21.92
N ARG A 27 -29.80 -31.63 22.13
CA ARG A 27 -28.89 -31.23 23.20
C ARG A 27 -29.56 -30.29 24.20
N ALA A 28 -29.85 -30.79 25.37
CA ALA A 28 -30.27 -29.96 26.50
C ALA A 28 -29.16 -28.98 26.92
N THR A 29 -29.50 -27.75 27.25
CA THR A 29 -28.58 -26.74 27.73
C THR A 29 -29.24 -25.78 28.71
N GLY A 30 -28.51 -25.40 29.75
CA GLY A 30 -28.88 -24.32 30.67
C GLY A 30 -28.24 -22.97 30.29
N LEU A 31 -27.44 -22.92 29.16
CA LEU A 31 -26.78 -21.72 28.76
C LEU A 31 -27.64 -20.92 27.78
N LEU A 32 -27.62 -19.60 27.94
CA LEU A 32 -28.37 -18.66 27.12
C LEU A 32 -27.40 -17.72 26.35
N CYS A 33 -27.80 -17.33 25.16
CA CYS A 33 -27.13 -16.27 24.44
C CYS A 33 -27.35 -14.92 25.14
N ALA A 34 -26.29 -14.21 25.50
CA ALA A 34 -26.36 -12.90 26.15
C ALA A 34 -27.03 -11.81 25.32
N ARG A 35 -27.24 -12.03 23.99
CA ARG A 35 -27.85 -11.05 23.11
C ARG A 35 -29.31 -11.31 22.76
N CYS A 36 -29.70 -12.57 22.55
CA CYS A 36 -31.05 -12.92 22.13
C CYS A 36 -31.78 -13.85 23.14
N GLU A 37 -31.09 -14.19 24.23
CA GLU A 37 -31.61 -15.00 25.35
C GLU A 37 -32.08 -16.43 24.96
N ARG A 38 -31.84 -16.85 23.71
CA ARG A 38 -32.16 -18.20 23.24
C ARG A 38 -31.19 -19.22 23.82
N PRO A 39 -31.67 -20.43 24.18
CA PRO A 39 -30.82 -21.50 24.66
C PRO A 39 -29.85 -21.96 23.58
N ALA A 40 -28.56 -22.09 23.92
CA ALA A 40 -27.52 -22.50 23.01
C ALA A 40 -26.48 -23.36 23.73
N CYS A 41 -26.12 -24.51 23.14
CA CYS A 41 -25.07 -25.39 23.69
C CYS A 41 -23.68 -24.74 23.54
N PRO A 42 -22.65 -25.23 24.28
CA PRO A 42 -21.31 -24.67 24.21
C PRO A 42 -20.74 -24.57 22.80
N ASP A 43 -21.02 -25.55 21.92
CA ASP A 43 -20.54 -25.53 20.53
C ASP A 43 -21.17 -24.42 19.70
N CYS A 44 -22.35 -23.93 20.09
CA CYS A 44 -23.07 -22.84 19.45
C CYS A 44 -22.81 -21.47 20.07
N LEU A 45 -22.06 -21.40 21.18
CA LEU A 45 -21.69 -20.15 21.84
C LEU A 45 -20.29 -19.70 21.46
N ARG A 46 -20.13 -18.41 21.38
CA ARG A 46 -18.83 -17.74 21.16
C ARG A 46 -18.64 -16.70 22.25
N GLU A 47 -17.43 -16.62 22.77
CA GLU A 47 -17.06 -15.62 23.75
C GLU A 47 -17.24 -14.20 23.16
N ALA A 48 -17.77 -13.27 23.93
CA ALA A 48 -17.99 -11.90 23.59
C ALA A 48 -17.46 -10.99 24.71
N ALA A 49 -17.40 -9.68 24.46
CA ALA A 49 -16.94 -8.71 25.46
C ALA A 49 -17.76 -8.79 26.77
N VAL A 50 -19.02 -9.21 26.69
CA VAL A 50 -19.88 -9.51 27.85
C VAL A 50 -20.59 -10.83 27.59
N GLY A 51 -20.23 -11.87 28.34
CA GLY A 51 -20.83 -13.20 28.27
C GLY A 51 -20.59 -13.93 26.94
N PHE A 52 -21.56 -14.77 26.56
CA PHE A 52 -21.48 -15.59 25.35
C PHE A 52 -22.62 -15.26 24.38
N GLN A 53 -22.33 -15.19 23.10
CA GLN A 53 -23.32 -14.98 22.04
C GLN A 53 -23.45 -16.22 21.16
N CYS A 54 -24.68 -16.54 20.72
CA CYS A 54 -24.88 -17.63 19.79
C CYS A 54 -24.30 -17.26 18.38
N VAL A 55 -23.96 -18.28 17.61
CA VAL A 55 -23.39 -18.13 16.28
C VAL A 55 -24.26 -17.30 15.32
N ASP A 56 -25.60 -17.33 15.50
CA ASP A 56 -26.53 -16.53 14.70
C ASP A 56 -26.40 -15.05 15.04
N CYS A 57 -26.35 -14.70 16.34
CA CYS A 57 -26.17 -13.33 16.79
C CYS A 57 -24.80 -12.77 16.40
N VAL A 58 -23.75 -13.58 16.45
CA VAL A 58 -22.41 -13.18 15.97
C VAL A 58 -22.44 -12.92 14.46
N THR A 59 -23.05 -13.83 13.69
CA THR A 59 -23.15 -13.68 12.24
C THR A 59 -23.97 -12.45 11.84
N GLU A 60 -25.10 -12.24 12.52
CA GLU A 60 -25.92 -11.05 12.29
C GLU A 60 -25.19 -9.77 12.71
N GLY A 61 -24.48 -9.80 13.85
CA GLY A 61 -23.64 -8.70 14.29
C GLY A 61 -22.59 -8.32 13.25
N VAL A 62 -21.90 -9.29 12.66
CA VAL A 62 -20.92 -9.04 11.59
C VAL A 62 -21.59 -8.42 10.35
N ARG A 63 -22.80 -8.85 9.99
CA ARG A 63 -23.55 -8.31 8.84
C ARG A 63 -24.06 -6.90 9.07
N THR A 64 -24.53 -6.60 10.28
CA THR A 64 -25.21 -5.33 10.61
C THR A 64 -24.26 -4.27 11.15
N THR A 65 -23.12 -4.67 11.73
CA THR A 65 -22.14 -3.73 12.26
C THR A 65 -21.45 -2.99 11.11
N ARG A 66 -21.58 -1.67 11.10
CA ARG A 66 -20.89 -0.81 10.13
C ARG A 66 -19.37 -0.93 10.35
N GLN A 67 -18.68 -1.53 9.41
CA GLN A 67 -17.23 -1.65 9.47
C GLN A 67 -16.56 -0.28 9.50
N ALA A 68 -15.64 -0.07 10.45
CA ALA A 68 -14.82 1.11 10.51
C ALA A 68 -14.01 1.24 9.21
N ARG A 69 -14.01 2.44 8.64
CA ARG A 69 -13.26 2.74 7.41
C ARG A 69 -12.12 3.70 7.70
N THR A 70 -11.02 3.51 7.01
CA THR A 70 -9.89 4.45 7.02
C THR A 70 -10.26 5.78 6.38
N VAL A 71 -9.40 6.79 6.46
CA VAL A 71 -9.60 8.10 5.81
C VAL A 71 -9.77 7.98 4.28
N ALA A 72 -9.17 6.99 3.67
CA ALA A 72 -9.30 6.68 2.24
C ALA A 72 -10.49 5.75 1.91
N GLY A 73 -11.27 5.32 2.90
CA GLY A 73 -12.44 4.46 2.72
C GLY A 73 -12.15 2.96 2.67
N SER A 74 -10.94 2.52 2.96
CA SER A 74 -10.60 1.10 3.11
C SER A 74 -11.23 0.53 4.38
N THR A 75 -11.67 -0.74 4.38
CA THR A 75 -12.23 -1.40 5.55
C THR A 75 -11.12 -2.05 6.39
N HIS A 76 -11.31 -2.16 7.71
CA HIS A 76 -10.37 -2.85 8.61
C HIS A 76 -10.13 -4.31 8.21
N ALA A 77 -11.11 -4.98 7.63
CA ALA A 77 -10.95 -6.36 7.12
C ALA A 77 -9.91 -6.45 5.99
N SER A 78 -9.72 -5.38 5.20
CA SER A 78 -8.68 -5.33 4.17
C SER A 78 -7.30 -4.96 4.72
N THR A 79 -7.23 -4.31 5.89
CA THR A 79 -5.99 -3.87 6.53
C THR A 79 -5.41 -4.90 7.50
N GLY A 80 -6.24 -5.78 8.06
CA GLY A 80 -5.80 -6.85 8.99
C GLY A 80 -5.04 -8.01 8.33
N ARG A 81 -4.92 -8.03 7.00
CA ARG A 81 -4.27 -9.12 6.24
C ARG A 81 -2.75 -8.95 6.05
N GLY A 82 -2.12 -8.05 6.78
CA GLY A 82 -0.69 -7.74 6.62
C GLY A 82 -0.36 -6.96 5.32
N LEU A 83 0.88 -6.55 5.20
CA LEU A 83 1.41 -5.89 4.01
C LEU A 83 1.50 -6.87 2.85
N LEU A 84 1.16 -6.45 1.64
CA LEU A 84 1.29 -7.24 0.42
C LEU A 84 1.99 -6.46 -0.69
N VAL A 85 1.56 -5.22 -0.95
CA VAL A 85 2.09 -4.43 -2.08
C VAL A 85 3.51 -4.01 -1.81
N VAL A 86 3.81 -3.57 -0.58
CA VAL A 86 5.16 -3.15 -0.18
C VAL A 86 6.19 -4.27 -0.38
N PRO A 87 6.02 -5.49 0.19
CA PRO A 87 7.00 -6.56 -0.02
C PRO A 87 7.08 -7.03 -1.48
N VAL A 88 5.99 -6.98 -2.25
CA VAL A 88 6.02 -7.31 -3.68
C VAL A 88 6.85 -6.28 -4.46
N LEU A 89 6.64 -4.98 -4.22
CA LEU A 89 7.44 -3.94 -4.86
C LEU A 89 8.91 -4.04 -4.48
N ILE A 90 9.23 -4.30 -3.21
CA ILE A 90 10.62 -4.54 -2.77
C ILE A 90 11.21 -5.74 -3.51
N GLY A 91 10.47 -6.86 -3.58
CA GLY A 91 10.92 -8.07 -4.28
C GLY A 91 11.19 -7.83 -5.77
N ILE A 92 10.34 -7.08 -6.46
CA ILE A 92 10.54 -6.71 -7.88
C ILE A 92 11.82 -5.89 -8.05
N ASN A 93 12.02 -4.85 -7.22
CA ASN A 93 13.20 -4.00 -7.30
C ASN A 93 14.50 -4.77 -7.00
N LEU A 94 14.48 -5.64 -5.97
CA LEU A 94 15.63 -6.48 -5.62
C LEU A 94 15.95 -7.49 -6.72
N ALA A 95 14.93 -8.12 -7.34
CA ALA A 95 15.11 -9.06 -8.43
C ALA A 95 15.71 -8.39 -9.68
N LEU A 96 15.19 -7.20 -10.04
CA LEU A 96 15.75 -6.43 -11.16
C LEU A 96 17.17 -5.95 -10.86
N PHE A 97 17.46 -5.51 -9.65
CA PHE A 97 18.81 -5.12 -9.26
C PHE A 97 19.77 -6.31 -9.33
N ALA A 98 19.37 -7.48 -8.84
CA ALA A 98 20.18 -8.70 -8.94
C ALA A 98 20.45 -9.07 -10.40
N LEU A 99 19.46 -8.94 -11.28
CA LEU A 99 19.63 -9.17 -12.71
C LEU A 99 20.59 -8.19 -13.35
N THR A 100 20.45 -6.88 -13.09
CA THR A 100 21.34 -5.86 -13.65
C THR A 100 22.77 -5.98 -13.12
N ALA A 101 22.94 -6.32 -11.84
CA ALA A 101 24.23 -6.59 -11.24
C ALA A 101 24.91 -7.85 -11.84
N TYR A 102 24.15 -8.91 -12.06
CA TYR A 102 24.66 -10.13 -12.70
C TYR A 102 25.12 -9.86 -14.15
N LEU A 103 24.28 -9.18 -14.94
CA LEU A 103 24.60 -8.86 -16.34
C LEU A 103 25.71 -7.81 -16.49
N GLY A 104 25.86 -6.93 -15.52
CA GLY A 104 26.88 -5.88 -15.49
C GLY A 104 28.20 -6.33 -14.84
N GLY A 105 28.24 -7.51 -14.21
CA GLY A 105 29.43 -8.09 -13.60
C GLY A 105 29.75 -7.59 -12.19
N GLY A 106 28.84 -6.89 -11.51
CA GLY A 106 29.04 -6.39 -10.15
C GLY A 106 27.90 -5.54 -9.62
N VAL A 107 28.09 -5.00 -8.43
CA VAL A 107 27.05 -4.25 -7.68
C VAL A 107 27.32 -2.75 -7.55
N THR A 108 28.45 -2.28 -8.12
CA THR A 108 28.79 -0.87 -8.14
C THR A 108 27.94 -0.13 -9.19
N ASP A 109 27.85 1.18 -9.06
CA ASP A 109 27.13 2.03 -10.01
C ASP A 109 27.61 1.79 -11.45
N ARG A 110 28.92 1.67 -11.63
CA ARG A 110 29.54 1.43 -12.93
C ARG A 110 29.14 0.08 -13.52
N ASP A 111 29.20 -0.99 -12.70
CA ASP A 111 28.90 -2.34 -13.15
C ASP A 111 27.44 -2.44 -13.59
N VAL A 112 26.51 -2.00 -12.72
CA VAL A 112 25.08 -2.04 -13.00
C VAL A 112 24.73 -1.21 -14.24
N PHE A 113 25.41 -0.08 -14.45
CA PHE A 113 25.19 0.77 -15.61
C PHE A 113 25.62 0.09 -16.92
N GLN A 114 26.60 -0.82 -16.90
CA GLN A 114 27.02 -1.60 -18.08
C GLN A 114 25.99 -2.67 -18.51
N SER A 115 25.03 -2.98 -17.68
CA SER A 115 23.94 -3.90 -18.03
C SER A 115 23.06 -3.32 -19.15
N ALA A 116 22.79 -4.12 -20.18
CA ALA A 116 21.86 -3.76 -21.25
C ALA A 116 20.48 -3.38 -20.70
N VAL A 117 20.01 -4.07 -19.65
CA VAL A 117 18.72 -3.78 -18.97
C VAL A 117 18.72 -2.36 -18.42
N THR A 118 19.83 -1.89 -17.84
CA THR A 118 19.92 -0.52 -17.32
C THR A 118 19.99 0.48 -18.48
N GLN A 119 20.78 0.21 -19.50
CA GLN A 119 20.94 1.09 -20.65
C GLN A 119 19.64 1.27 -21.44
N GLU A 120 18.86 0.21 -21.61
CA GLU A 120 17.58 0.24 -22.32
C GLU A 120 16.39 0.67 -21.45
N GLY A 121 16.54 0.59 -20.12
CA GLY A 121 15.44 0.86 -19.18
C GLY A 121 15.55 2.15 -18.38
N ALA A 122 16.75 2.74 -18.24
CA ALA A 122 16.92 4.03 -17.56
C ALA A 122 16.25 5.16 -18.34
N LEU A 123 15.72 6.14 -17.63
CA LEU A 123 15.10 7.31 -18.24
C LEU A 123 16.17 8.24 -18.80
N VAL A 124 16.13 8.42 -20.11
CA VAL A 124 16.88 9.43 -20.84
C VAL A 124 15.89 10.18 -21.71
N PRO A 125 15.67 11.48 -21.49
CA PRO A 125 14.64 12.25 -22.20
C PRO A 125 14.76 12.16 -23.74
N TYR A 126 15.97 12.13 -24.28
CA TYR A 126 16.20 11.95 -25.72
C TYR A 126 15.53 10.65 -26.24
N PHE A 127 15.77 9.52 -25.59
CA PHE A 127 15.20 8.25 -26.06
C PHE A 127 13.68 8.19 -25.91
N VAL A 128 13.12 8.82 -24.88
CA VAL A 128 11.66 8.95 -24.74
C VAL A 128 11.10 9.78 -25.90
N ALA A 129 11.77 10.86 -26.31
CA ALA A 129 11.33 11.71 -27.41
C ALA A 129 11.32 10.96 -28.74
N VAL A 130 12.23 10.04 -28.97
CA VAL A 130 12.28 9.22 -30.20
C VAL A 130 11.46 7.93 -30.13
N GLY A 131 10.64 7.75 -29.06
CA GLY A 131 9.62 6.69 -28.99
C GLY A 131 9.82 5.63 -27.93
N GLU A 132 10.89 5.68 -27.11
CA GLU A 132 11.13 4.69 -26.05
C GLU A 132 10.37 5.03 -24.75
N TRP A 133 9.03 5.08 -24.84
CA TRP A 133 8.13 5.52 -23.77
C TRP A 133 8.15 4.64 -22.52
N TRP A 134 8.54 3.37 -22.66
CA TRP A 134 8.65 2.46 -21.52
C TRP A 134 9.62 2.96 -20.46
N ARG A 135 10.61 3.76 -20.82
CA ARG A 135 11.61 4.34 -19.90
C ARG A 135 11.00 5.21 -18.81
N LEU A 136 9.82 5.81 -19.07
CA LEU A 136 9.07 6.55 -18.05
C LEU A 136 8.61 5.66 -16.87
N VAL A 137 8.49 4.36 -17.11
CA VAL A 137 8.07 3.38 -16.09
C VAL A 137 9.24 2.53 -15.62
N THR A 138 10.02 1.97 -16.56
CA THR A 138 11.09 1.01 -16.23
C THR A 138 12.18 1.62 -15.38
N SER A 139 12.52 2.89 -15.61
CA SER A 139 13.50 3.61 -14.81
C SER A 139 13.20 3.62 -13.31
N GLY A 140 11.92 3.64 -12.93
CA GLY A 140 11.49 3.63 -11.55
C GLY A 140 11.68 2.30 -10.81
N PHE A 141 12.16 1.27 -11.50
CA PHE A 141 12.48 -0.05 -10.92
C PHE A 141 13.96 -0.42 -11.05
N LEU A 142 14.75 0.40 -11.72
CA LEU A 142 16.20 0.23 -11.87
C LEU A 142 16.95 1.03 -10.81
N HIS A 143 18.09 0.53 -10.37
CA HIS A 143 18.89 1.19 -9.33
C HIS A 143 20.37 1.17 -9.69
N LEU A 144 21.00 2.31 -9.57
CA LEU A 144 22.44 2.46 -9.78
C LEU A 144 23.16 2.22 -8.44
N GLY A 145 23.65 1.00 -8.24
CA GLY A 145 24.47 0.59 -7.11
C GLY A 145 23.73 0.16 -5.84
N ILE A 146 24.49 -0.58 -5.01
CA ILE A 146 23.96 -1.25 -3.79
C ILE A 146 23.43 -0.27 -2.74
N THR A 147 24.10 0.87 -2.55
CA THR A 147 23.67 1.89 -1.59
C THR A 147 22.35 2.51 -2.01
N HIS A 148 22.20 2.78 -3.32
CA HIS A 148 21.00 3.40 -3.87
C HIS A 148 19.77 2.49 -3.66
N ILE A 149 19.87 1.20 -4.03
CA ILE A 149 18.74 0.29 -3.80
C ILE A 149 18.46 0.08 -2.30
N GLY A 150 19.51 -0.04 -1.48
CA GLY A 150 19.35 -0.22 -0.03
C GLY A 150 18.55 0.91 0.61
N LEU A 151 18.90 2.17 0.32
CA LEU A 151 18.20 3.33 0.84
C LEU A 151 16.76 3.43 0.31
N ASN A 152 16.54 3.13 -0.97
CA ASN A 152 15.20 3.12 -1.55
C ASN A 152 14.31 2.05 -0.93
N MET A 153 14.79 0.82 -0.77
CA MET A 153 13.99 -0.27 -0.19
C MET A 153 13.69 -0.05 1.29
N ALA A 154 14.65 0.47 2.07
CA ALA A 154 14.41 0.86 3.45
C ALA A 154 13.33 1.96 3.55
N SER A 155 13.41 3.00 2.72
CA SER A 155 12.43 4.07 2.67
C SER A 155 11.05 3.58 2.23
N LEU A 156 10.99 2.73 1.20
CA LEU A 156 9.74 2.11 0.73
C LEU A 156 9.08 1.27 1.83
N TYR A 157 9.87 0.50 2.58
CA TYR A 157 9.35 -0.28 3.71
C TYR A 157 8.80 0.61 4.82
N ILE A 158 9.59 1.63 5.25
CA ILE A 158 9.21 2.53 6.34
C ILE A 158 7.93 3.31 6.01
N LEU A 159 7.85 3.92 4.83
CA LEU A 159 6.68 4.68 4.41
C LEU A 159 5.49 3.78 4.07
N GLY A 160 5.77 2.66 3.42
CA GLY A 160 4.75 1.77 2.92
C GLY A 160 4.00 1.03 4.03
N ARG A 161 4.70 0.61 5.10
CA ARG A 161 4.05 -0.05 6.25
C ARG A 161 2.99 0.82 6.93
N ASP A 162 3.15 2.15 6.86
CA ASP A 162 2.21 3.10 7.45
C ASP A 162 1.09 3.49 6.46
N LEU A 163 1.43 3.59 5.16
CA LEU A 163 0.50 4.05 4.13
C LEU A 163 -0.35 2.94 3.50
N GLU A 164 0.19 1.74 3.27
CA GLU A 164 -0.58 0.64 2.67
C GLU A 164 -1.82 0.27 3.48
N PRO A 165 -1.76 0.16 4.83
CA PRO A 165 -2.95 -0.07 5.64
C PRO A 165 -3.96 1.09 5.59
N VAL A 166 -3.50 2.33 5.53
CA VAL A 166 -4.37 3.52 5.54
C VAL A 166 -5.08 3.71 4.21
N LEU A 167 -4.37 3.57 3.10
CA LEU A 167 -4.92 3.74 1.75
C LEU A 167 -5.63 2.48 1.25
N GLY A 168 -5.19 1.31 1.72
CA GLY A 168 -5.53 0.01 1.15
C GLY A 168 -4.68 -0.30 -0.09
N ARG A 169 -4.50 -1.59 -0.39
CA ARG A 169 -3.55 -2.11 -1.38
C ARG A 169 -3.65 -1.44 -2.76
N VAL A 170 -4.87 -1.36 -3.30
CA VAL A 170 -5.09 -0.82 -4.66
C VAL A 170 -4.76 0.67 -4.73
N ARG A 171 -5.20 1.47 -3.75
CA ARG A 171 -4.93 2.92 -3.73
C ARG A 171 -3.45 3.21 -3.46
N PHE A 172 -2.83 2.43 -2.58
CA PHE A 172 -1.39 2.53 -2.32
C PHE A 172 -0.58 2.28 -3.60
N LEU A 173 -0.88 1.19 -4.32
CA LEU A 173 -0.23 0.89 -5.59
C LEU A 173 -0.48 1.98 -6.63
N ALA A 174 -1.71 2.49 -6.73
CA ALA A 174 -2.03 3.58 -7.64
C ALA A 174 -1.24 4.86 -7.32
N VAL A 175 -1.17 5.24 -6.04
CA VAL A 175 -0.36 6.40 -5.60
C VAL A 175 1.12 6.17 -5.95
N TYR A 176 1.67 5.00 -5.66
CA TYR A 176 3.06 4.66 -5.98
C TYR A 176 3.35 4.82 -7.48
N LEU A 177 2.54 4.19 -8.34
CA LEU A 177 2.75 4.21 -9.80
C LEU A 177 2.53 5.60 -10.41
N VAL A 178 1.50 6.34 -9.98
CA VAL A 178 1.24 7.69 -10.51
C VAL A 178 2.30 8.68 -10.01
N SER A 179 2.82 8.50 -8.79
CA SER A 179 3.95 9.30 -8.28
C SER A 179 5.25 9.01 -9.04
N LEU A 180 5.50 7.74 -9.37
CA LEU A 180 6.61 7.33 -10.24
C LEU A 180 6.51 8.07 -11.58
N LEU A 181 5.34 8.00 -12.24
CA LEU A 181 5.11 8.72 -13.50
C LEU A 181 5.24 10.24 -13.33
N GLY A 182 4.82 10.78 -12.19
CA GLY A 182 4.98 12.21 -11.88
C GLY A 182 6.44 12.63 -11.80
N GLY A 183 7.29 11.81 -11.16
CA GLY A 183 8.73 12.01 -11.12
C GLY A 183 9.35 11.91 -12.52
N SER A 184 9.02 10.83 -13.24
CA SER A 184 9.54 10.63 -14.62
C SER A 184 9.09 11.73 -15.58
N ALA A 185 7.85 12.18 -15.48
CA ALA A 185 7.35 13.30 -16.28
C ALA A 185 8.09 14.61 -15.97
N ALA A 186 8.37 14.89 -14.69
CA ALA A 186 9.11 16.08 -14.30
C ALA A 186 10.55 16.07 -14.86
N VAL A 187 11.23 14.91 -14.81
CA VAL A 187 12.54 14.72 -15.45
C VAL A 187 12.43 14.97 -16.94
N TYR A 188 11.47 14.33 -17.62
CA TYR A 188 11.31 14.46 -19.07
C TYR A 188 10.98 15.88 -19.52
N LEU A 189 10.20 16.61 -18.72
CA LEU A 189 9.77 17.98 -19.04
C LEU A 189 10.87 19.01 -18.82
N PHE A 190 11.72 18.85 -17.79
CA PHE A 190 12.52 19.96 -17.27
C PHE A 190 14.02 19.66 -17.14
N GLU A 191 14.46 18.39 -17.22
CA GLU A 191 15.88 18.08 -17.23
C GLU A 191 16.49 18.13 -18.64
N GLU A 192 17.81 18.10 -18.67
CA GLU A 192 18.57 18.03 -19.94
C GLU A 192 18.23 16.74 -20.69
N VAL A 193 18.17 16.84 -22.03
CA VAL A 193 17.75 15.73 -22.90
C VAL A 193 18.65 14.49 -22.81
N VAL A 194 19.90 14.66 -22.34
CA VAL A 194 20.89 13.57 -22.17
C VAL A 194 21.03 13.13 -20.72
N SER A 195 20.28 13.71 -19.78
CA SER A 195 20.32 13.28 -18.36
C SER A 195 19.89 11.83 -18.23
N ILE A 196 20.51 11.10 -17.30
CA ILE A 196 20.19 9.70 -17.03
C ILE A 196 19.62 9.59 -15.63
N THR A 197 18.39 9.08 -15.53
CA THR A 197 17.70 8.92 -14.25
C THR A 197 17.20 7.49 -14.10
N ALA A 198 17.43 6.91 -12.92
CA ALA A 198 16.93 5.61 -12.51
C ALA A 198 16.72 5.59 -11.00
N GLY A 199 15.70 4.89 -10.53
CA GLY A 199 15.42 4.72 -9.10
C GLY A 199 13.94 4.81 -8.77
N ALA A 200 13.53 4.04 -7.74
CA ALA A 200 12.18 4.12 -7.18
C ALA A 200 11.93 5.42 -6.41
N SER A 201 12.94 6.30 -6.31
CA SER A 201 12.90 7.47 -5.44
C SER A 201 11.78 8.45 -5.79
N GLY A 202 11.45 8.68 -7.07
CA GLY A 202 10.31 9.50 -7.46
C GLY A 202 9.00 9.03 -6.84
N ALA A 203 8.72 7.71 -6.87
CA ALA A 203 7.57 7.12 -6.19
C ALA A 203 7.67 7.25 -4.66
N ILE A 204 8.84 7.02 -4.07
CA ILE A 204 9.09 7.11 -2.62
C ILE A 204 8.88 8.53 -2.12
N TYR A 205 9.37 9.53 -2.84
CA TYR A 205 9.09 10.94 -2.53
C TYR A 205 7.59 11.25 -2.65
N GLY A 206 6.91 10.65 -3.62
CA GLY A 206 5.45 10.69 -3.70
C GLY A 206 4.75 10.10 -2.48
N LEU A 207 5.28 9.00 -1.93
CA LEU A 207 4.79 8.44 -0.65
C LEU A 207 5.06 9.37 0.53
N MET A 208 6.18 10.12 0.56
CA MET A 208 6.41 11.16 1.58
C MET A 208 5.34 12.26 1.49
N GLY A 209 5.07 12.76 0.29
CA GLY A 209 3.97 13.70 0.05
C GLY A 209 2.61 13.15 0.45
N SER A 210 2.37 11.86 0.18
CA SER A 210 1.16 11.14 0.59
C SER A 210 1.00 11.06 2.09
N LEU A 211 2.09 10.74 2.82
CA LEU A 211 2.09 10.67 4.27
C LEU A 211 1.78 12.04 4.88
N LEU A 212 2.38 13.10 4.36
CA LEU A 212 2.08 14.47 4.76
C LEU A 212 0.57 14.76 4.65
N VAL A 213 -0.03 14.49 3.49
CA VAL A 213 -1.47 14.72 3.25
C VAL A 213 -2.34 13.89 4.20
N VAL A 214 -2.00 12.64 4.46
CA VAL A 214 -2.72 11.76 5.40
C VAL A 214 -2.66 12.33 6.82
N LEU A 215 -1.49 12.78 7.29
CA LEU A 215 -1.32 13.38 8.62
C LEU A 215 -2.15 14.66 8.75
N LEU A 216 -2.08 15.56 7.77
CA LEU A 216 -2.87 16.79 7.74
C LEU A 216 -4.38 16.47 7.74
N ARG A 217 -4.83 15.51 6.95
CA ARG A 217 -6.23 15.07 6.90
C ARG A 217 -6.71 14.51 8.24
N ARG A 218 -5.83 13.86 8.98
CA ARG A 218 -6.11 13.30 10.31
C ARG A 218 -5.87 14.30 11.45
N ARG A 219 -5.41 15.52 11.14
CA ARG A 219 -5.03 16.56 12.10
C ARG A 219 -3.95 16.09 13.09
N LEU A 220 -3.03 15.25 12.61
CA LEU A 220 -1.87 14.78 13.34
C LEU A 220 -0.68 15.73 13.12
N ASN A 221 0.30 15.68 14.04
CA ASN A 221 1.53 16.47 13.88
C ASN A 221 2.31 16.03 12.64
N ALA A 222 2.43 16.93 11.67
CA ALA A 222 3.14 16.70 10.41
C ALA A 222 4.59 17.21 10.43
N THR A 223 5.01 17.89 11.49
CA THR A 223 6.35 18.51 11.59
C THR A 223 7.49 17.51 11.36
N PRO A 224 7.49 16.28 11.91
CA PRO A 224 8.56 15.33 11.65
C PRO A 224 8.66 14.93 10.16
N VAL A 225 7.53 14.76 9.49
CA VAL A 225 7.51 14.40 8.06
C VAL A 225 7.98 15.58 7.22
N LEU A 226 7.57 16.80 7.55
CA LEU A 226 8.07 18.01 6.87
C LEU A 226 9.59 18.17 7.03
N ALA A 227 10.13 17.91 8.22
CA ALA A 227 11.57 17.93 8.43
C ALA A 227 12.31 16.88 7.57
N VAL A 228 11.78 15.64 7.51
CA VAL A 228 12.34 14.59 6.67
C VAL A 228 12.28 14.98 5.19
N ILE A 229 11.16 15.51 4.70
CA ILE A 229 11.03 15.99 3.32
C ILE A 229 12.05 17.09 3.05
N ALA A 230 12.18 18.10 3.93
CA ALA A 230 13.11 19.21 3.76
C ALA A 230 14.57 18.74 3.68
N ILE A 231 14.98 17.83 4.60
CA ILE A 231 16.33 17.23 4.59
C ILE A 231 16.57 16.46 3.29
N ASN A 232 15.63 15.62 2.87
CA ASN A 232 15.78 14.82 1.65
C ASN A 232 15.81 15.70 0.38
N VAL A 233 15.00 16.76 0.31
CA VAL A 233 15.05 17.73 -0.79
C VAL A 233 16.38 18.48 -0.79
N PHE A 234 16.88 18.91 0.37
CA PHE A 234 18.19 19.54 0.52
C PHE A 234 19.31 18.60 0.04
N LEU A 235 19.30 17.33 0.46
CA LEU A 235 20.27 16.34 0.02
C LEU A 235 20.19 16.11 -1.50
N SER A 236 18.99 16.05 -2.06
CA SER A 236 18.80 15.91 -3.53
C SER A 236 19.37 17.07 -4.32
N PHE A 237 19.36 18.26 -3.73
CA PHE A 237 19.98 19.45 -4.35
C PHE A 237 21.50 19.47 -4.16
N SER A 238 22.00 18.96 -3.05
CA SER A 238 23.41 19.07 -2.65
C SER A 238 24.31 17.94 -3.19
N LEU A 239 23.73 16.78 -3.47
CA LEU A 239 24.47 15.60 -3.91
C LEU A 239 24.44 15.46 -5.43
N PRO A 240 25.57 15.12 -6.08
CA PRO A 240 25.62 14.90 -7.52
C PRO A 240 24.82 13.62 -7.89
N ASN A 241 24.40 13.57 -9.15
CA ASN A 241 23.70 12.43 -9.75
C ASN A 241 22.35 12.08 -9.11
N ILE A 242 21.73 13.03 -8.38
CA ILE A 242 20.38 12.89 -7.85
C ILE A 242 19.45 13.86 -8.58
N SER A 243 18.41 13.32 -9.21
CA SER A 243 17.39 14.12 -9.89
C SER A 243 16.47 14.81 -8.89
N ILE A 244 16.70 16.10 -8.61
CA ILE A 244 15.79 16.88 -7.77
C ILE A 244 14.41 17.04 -8.42
N LEU A 245 14.35 17.18 -9.75
CA LEU A 245 13.08 17.33 -10.48
C LEU A 245 12.24 16.05 -10.40
N GLY A 246 12.87 14.88 -10.49
CA GLY A 246 12.19 13.60 -10.27
C GLY A 246 11.61 13.48 -8.88
N HIS A 247 12.32 13.94 -7.85
CA HIS A 247 11.85 13.96 -6.47
C HIS A 247 10.70 14.95 -6.26
N LEU A 248 10.84 16.18 -6.72
CA LEU A 248 9.81 17.21 -6.58
C LEU A 248 8.54 16.85 -7.35
N GLY A 249 8.67 16.31 -8.57
CA GLY A 249 7.55 15.80 -9.37
C GLY A 249 6.82 14.67 -8.64
N GLY A 250 7.58 13.74 -8.06
CA GLY A 250 7.02 12.65 -7.24
C GLY A 250 6.24 13.18 -6.04
N ILE A 251 6.82 14.08 -5.22
CA ILE A 251 6.14 14.70 -4.05
C ILE A 251 4.84 15.39 -4.49
N ALA A 252 4.91 16.25 -5.51
CA ALA A 252 3.77 17.05 -5.93
C ALA A 252 2.60 16.16 -6.39
N VAL A 253 2.89 15.19 -7.25
CA VAL A 253 1.87 14.28 -7.78
C VAL A 253 1.35 13.33 -6.70
N GLY A 254 2.22 12.75 -5.87
CA GLY A 254 1.82 11.85 -4.79
C GLY A 254 0.94 12.54 -3.75
N ALA A 255 1.28 13.77 -3.36
CA ALA A 255 0.47 14.59 -2.48
C ALA A 255 -0.91 14.92 -3.12
N ALA A 256 -0.92 15.35 -4.38
CA ALA A 256 -2.14 15.72 -5.09
C ALA A 256 -3.10 14.54 -5.27
N VAL A 257 -2.58 13.38 -5.73
CA VAL A 257 -3.38 12.14 -5.89
C VAL A 257 -3.91 11.68 -4.53
N THR A 258 -3.08 11.68 -3.49
CA THR A 258 -3.52 11.30 -2.15
C THR A 258 -4.57 12.26 -1.61
N ALA A 259 -4.43 13.56 -1.83
CA ALA A 259 -5.47 14.54 -1.48
C ALA A 259 -6.79 14.21 -2.18
N ALA A 260 -6.78 13.95 -3.48
CA ALA A 260 -7.97 13.55 -4.22
C ALA A 260 -8.63 12.28 -3.65
N LEU A 261 -7.82 11.31 -3.18
CA LEU A 261 -8.32 10.07 -2.58
C LEU A 261 -8.95 10.29 -1.20
N VAL A 262 -8.29 11.05 -0.30
CA VAL A 262 -8.72 11.18 1.11
C VAL A 262 -9.77 12.27 1.31
N TYR A 263 -9.90 13.21 0.37
CA TYR A 263 -10.94 14.24 0.37
C TYR A 263 -12.11 13.89 -0.57
N ALA A 264 -12.05 12.75 -1.27
CA ALA A 264 -13.19 12.29 -2.10
C ALA A 264 -14.51 12.27 -1.32
N PRO A 265 -15.61 12.71 -1.90
CA PRO A 265 -16.92 12.71 -1.26
C PRO A 265 -17.28 11.32 -0.72
N ARG A 266 -17.70 11.26 0.56
CA ARG A 266 -18.11 10.00 1.19
C ARG A 266 -19.48 9.59 0.66
N GLY A 267 -19.66 8.30 0.37
CA GLY A 267 -20.93 7.78 -0.11
C GLY A 267 -20.73 6.61 -1.09
N PRO A 268 -21.81 6.15 -1.74
CA PRO A 268 -21.77 4.99 -2.64
C PRO A 268 -20.86 5.22 -3.86
N ASN A 269 -20.64 6.45 -4.28
CA ASN A 269 -19.82 6.81 -5.42
C ASN A 269 -18.36 7.16 -5.07
N GLN A 270 -17.93 7.04 -3.80
CA GLN A 270 -16.58 7.41 -3.37
C GLN A 270 -15.50 6.69 -4.21
N ALA A 271 -15.66 5.40 -4.46
CA ALA A 271 -14.70 4.62 -5.24
C ALA A 271 -14.61 5.10 -6.70
N LYS A 272 -15.72 5.52 -7.30
CA LYS A 272 -15.76 6.07 -8.67
C LYS A 272 -15.02 7.41 -8.74
N TRP A 273 -15.24 8.30 -7.76
CA TRP A 273 -14.50 9.56 -7.65
C TRP A 273 -13.01 9.34 -7.51
N GLN A 274 -12.61 8.41 -6.65
CA GLN A 274 -11.21 8.07 -6.44
C GLN A 274 -10.55 7.51 -7.70
N LEU A 275 -11.21 6.55 -8.37
CA LEU A 275 -10.70 5.98 -9.62
C LEU A 275 -10.62 7.03 -10.73
N GLY A 276 -11.66 7.85 -10.89
CA GLY A 276 -11.68 8.94 -11.86
C GLY A 276 -10.56 9.95 -11.63
N SER A 277 -10.29 10.32 -10.36
CA SER A 277 -9.19 11.22 -10.03
C SER A 277 -7.81 10.62 -10.37
N VAL A 278 -7.57 9.36 -9.99
CA VAL A 278 -6.31 8.66 -10.34
C VAL A 278 -6.12 8.60 -11.86
N ALA A 279 -7.16 8.22 -12.59
CA ALA A 279 -7.13 8.18 -14.05
C ALA A 279 -6.87 9.57 -14.66
N ALA A 280 -7.50 10.63 -14.13
CA ALA A 280 -7.28 12.01 -14.59
C ALA A 280 -5.83 12.45 -14.40
N PHE A 281 -5.20 12.16 -13.26
CA PHE A 281 -3.78 12.45 -13.05
C PHE A 281 -2.88 11.67 -14.01
N ALA A 282 -3.15 10.37 -14.21
CA ALA A 282 -2.37 9.56 -15.15
C ALA A 282 -2.49 10.10 -16.59
N VAL A 283 -3.70 10.41 -17.03
CA VAL A 283 -3.96 11.00 -18.36
C VAL A 283 -3.28 12.35 -18.50
N ALA A 284 -3.36 13.22 -17.49
CA ALA A 284 -2.70 14.53 -17.54
C ALA A 284 -1.19 14.39 -17.69
N LEU A 285 -0.54 13.46 -16.98
CA LEU A 285 0.89 13.19 -17.12
C LEU A 285 1.24 12.67 -18.51
N VAL A 286 0.43 11.76 -19.07
CA VAL A 286 0.61 11.27 -20.46
C VAL A 286 0.46 12.42 -21.46
N VAL A 287 -0.55 13.26 -21.33
CA VAL A 287 -0.75 14.42 -22.23
C VAL A 287 0.45 15.36 -22.15
N LEU A 288 0.95 15.67 -20.94
CA LEU A 288 2.13 16.52 -20.79
C LEU A 288 3.37 15.93 -21.47
N THR A 289 3.59 14.61 -21.33
CA THR A 289 4.73 13.95 -22.00
C THR A 289 4.56 13.93 -23.52
N VAL A 290 3.35 13.69 -24.04
CA VAL A 290 3.07 13.75 -25.49
C VAL A 290 3.30 15.17 -26.04
N VAL A 291 2.80 16.20 -25.37
CA VAL A 291 3.02 17.60 -25.76
C VAL A 291 4.53 17.94 -25.78
N ARG A 292 5.27 17.51 -24.74
CA ARG A 292 6.72 17.71 -24.69
C ARG A 292 7.43 17.02 -25.85
N THR A 293 7.04 15.77 -26.16
CA THR A 293 7.59 15.04 -27.30
C THR A 293 7.36 15.82 -28.61
N ALA A 294 6.13 16.29 -28.84
CA ALA A 294 5.84 17.07 -30.05
C ALA A 294 6.70 18.36 -30.17
N VAL A 295 7.03 18.99 -29.03
CA VAL A 295 7.93 20.16 -28.99
C VAL A 295 9.40 19.79 -29.25
N LEU A 296 9.84 18.59 -28.87
CA LEU A 296 11.24 18.17 -29.02
C LEU A 296 11.54 17.62 -30.41
N VAL A 297 10.54 17.05 -31.11
CA VAL A 297 10.72 16.34 -32.40
C VAL A 297 10.11 17.11 -33.56
N GLY A 298 9.20 18.06 -33.31
CA GLY A 298 8.62 18.95 -34.34
C GLY A 298 9.43 20.21 -34.49
#